data_ecc0710f39a5b4470fd2e2dfc4962d88
#
_entry.id   ecc0710f39a5b4470fd2e2dfc4962d88
#
_cell.length_a   1.000
_cell.length_b   1.000
_cell.length_c   1.000
_cell.angle_alpha   90.00
_cell.angle_beta   90.00
_cell.angle_gamma   90.00
#
_symmetry.space_group_name_H-M   'P 1'
#
loop_
_entity.id
_entity.type
_entity.pdbx_description
1 polymer ?
#
loop_
_entity_poly.entity_id
_entity_poly.type
_entity_poly.pdbx_seq_one_letter_code
_entity_poly.pdbx_strand_id
1 'polypeptide(L)'
;LLAGTLFETRRTAVKAMTCAGFFKTAERARVSIRNTKAGNFLPPGTNALIAFDFVNHGRSAAFLEGARFTPYVAKFLPEVPPLSDRAGAFQWVLSAGETKGYLEPLGLTEEQFKAWQVEKANIFVLGCVIYRDVFGQKHQEDFAVMFMPRGGENGMDTFRPVMMREYWRSRSGSEVEAL
;
A
#
# COMPACT_ATOMS: atom_id res chain seq x y z
N LEU A 1 53.93 -13.91 6.27
CA LEU A 1 53.30 -13.84 4.95
C LEU A 1 51.83 -14.29 4.98
N LEU A 2 51.42 -15.29 5.78
CA LEU A 2 50.05 -15.81 5.84
C LEU A 2 49.03 -14.88 6.51
N ALA A 3 49.42 -14.02 7.43
CA ALA A 3 48.48 -13.12 8.15
C ALA A 3 48.00 -11.96 7.29
N GLY A 4 48.80 -11.48 6.32
CA GLY A 4 48.41 -10.40 5.42
C GLY A 4 47.31 -10.79 4.42
N THR A 5 47.38 -12.01 3.88
CA THR A 5 46.41 -12.54 2.93
C THR A 5 45.04 -12.77 3.53
N LEU A 6 44.97 -13.19 4.77
CA LEU A 6 43.68 -13.37 5.50
C LEU A 6 42.95 -12.03 5.76
N PHE A 7 43.72 -10.97 6.02
CA PHE A 7 43.16 -9.64 6.27
C PHE A 7 42.61 -8.98 5.00
N GLU A 8 43.29 -9.14 3.88
CA GLU A 8 42.82 -8.64 2.58
C GLU A 8 41.59 -9.39 2.08
N THR A 9 41.55 -10.72 2.25
CA THR A 9 40.38 -11.52 1.86
C THR A 9 39.15 -11.13 2.66
N ARG A 10 39.28 -10.88 3.96
CA ARG A 10 38.18 -10.39 4.81
C ARG A 10 37.69 -9.00 4.39
N ARG A 11 38.60 -8.08 4.07
CA ARG A 11 38.29 -6.71 3.65
C ARG A 11 37.57 -6.68 2.28
N THR A 12 37.98 -7.57 1.38
CA THR A 12 37.33 -7.72 0.05
C THR A 12 35.94 -8.35 0.20
N ALA A 13 35.76 -9.36 1.06
CA ALA A 13 34.46 -9.97 1.33
C ALA A 13 33.49 -8.98 1.95
N VAL A 14 33.92 -8.17 2.92
CA VAL A 14 33.07 -7.14 3.54
C VAL A 14 32.67 -6.06 2.52
N LYS A 15 33.59 -5.60 1.66
CA LYS A 15 33.28 -4.67 0.58
C LYS A 15 32.30 -5.27 -0.43
N ALA A 16 32.48 -6.51 -0.81
CA ALA A 16 31.57 -7.21 -1.73
C ALA A 16 30.16 -7.37 -1.12
N MET A 17 30.04 -7.70 0.17
CA MET A 17 28.76 -7.78 0.86
C MET A 17 28.08 -6.41 0.97
N THR A 18 28.84 -5.35 1.23
CA THR A 18 28.31 -3.98 1.29
C THR A 18 27.82 -3.51 -0.08
N CYS A 19 28.59 -3.78 -1.14
CA CYS A 19 28.17 -3.49 -2.51
C CYS A 19 26.92 -4.29 -2.90
N ALA A 20 26.85 -5.57 -2.62
CA ALA A 20 25.67 -6.40 -2.89
C ALA A 20 24.42 -5.91 -2.14
N GLY A 21 24.57 -5.47 -0.89
CA GLY A 21 23.51 -4.85 -0.12
C GLY A 21 23.03 -3.52 -0.73
N PHE A 22 23.96 -2.70 -1.22
CA PHE A 22 23.65 -1.43 -1.88
C PHE A 22 22.91 -1.64 -3.21
N PHE A 23 23.34 -2.62 -4.01
CA PHE A 23 22.66 -2.98 -5.26
C PHE A 23 21.24 -3.49 -5.00
N LYS A 24 21.03 -4.37 -4.02
CA LYS A 24 19.70 -4.85 -3.64
C LYS A 24 18.76 -3.69 -3.26
N THR A 25 19.24 -2.70 -2.52
CA THR A 25 18.43 -1.55 -2.12
C THR A 25 18.12 -0.61 -3.29
N ALA A 26 19.09 -0.41 -4.21
CA ALA A 26 18.93 0.45 -5.38
C ALA A 26 18.01 -0.15 -6.45
N GLU A 27 18.01 -1.47 -6.60
CA GLU A 27 17.21 -2.21 -7.60
C GLU A 27 15.86 -2.72 -7.06
N ARG A 28 15.50 -2.34 -5.85
CA ARG A 28 14.30 -2.83 -5.18
C ARG A 28 13.02 -2.35 -5.87
N ALA A 29 12.02 -3.23 -5.89
CA ALA A 29 10.65 -2.85 -6.22
C ALA A 29 10.07 -1.91 -5.15
N ARG A 30 9.24 -0.95 -5.57
CA ARG A 30 8.50 -0.04 -4.70
C ARG A 30 7.09 0.14 -5.25
N VAL A 31 6.12 -0.46 -4.59
CA VAL A 31 4.72 -0.35 -5.00
C VAL A 31 4.03 0.70 -4.16
N SER A 32 3.28 1.58 -4.80
CA SER A 32 2.40 2.54 -4.14
C SER A 32 1.02 2.53 -4.78
N ILE A 33 0.05 3.11 -4.08
CA ILE A 33 -1.30 3.33 -4.59
C ILE A 33 -1.45 4.77 -5.03
N ARG A 34 -2.02 4.98 -6.22
CA ARG A 34 -2.30 6.30 -6.79
C ARG A 34 -3.69 6.36 -7.40
N ASN A 35 -4.10 7.55 -7.80
CA ASN A 35 -5.30 7.82 -8.61
C ASN A 35 -6.56 7.13 -8.08
N THR A 36 -6.76 7.18 -6.76
CA THR A 36 -7.95 6.60 -6.16
C THR A 36 -9.19 7.37 -6.60
N LYS A 37 -10.07 6.71 -7.34
CA LYS A 37 -11.35 7.27 -7.81
C LYS A 37 -12.49 6.58 -7.10
N ALA A 38 -13.51 7.34 -6.73
CA ALA A 38 -14.76 6.80 -6.22
C ALA A 38 -15.74 6.60 -7.38
N GLY A 39 -16.32 5.42 -7.48
CA GLY A 39 -17.65 5.27 -8.03
C GLY A 39 -18.68 5.86 -7.06
N ASN A 40 -19.93 6.01 -7.48
CA ASN A 40 -20.98 6.53 -6.62
C ASN A 40 -21.07 5.72 -5.33
N PHE A 41 -20.91 6.37 -4.16
CA PHE A 41 -21.31 5.78 -2.89
C PHE A 41 -22.83 5.71 -2.84
N LEU A 42 -23.34 4.54 -3.15
CA LEU A 42 -24.76 4.24 -3.18
C LEU A 42 -25.26 3.88 -1.76
N PRO A 43 -26.58 3.92 -1.53
CA PRO A 43 -27.17 3.51 -0.25
C PRO A 43 -26.73 2.13 0.22
N PRO A 44 -26.89 1.79 1.52
CA PRO A 44 -26.57 0.47 2.06
C PRO A 44 -27.16 -0.67 1.23
N GLY A 45 -26.38 -1.72 1.02
CA GLY A 45 -26.77 -2.86 0.18
C GLY A 45 -26.38 -2.74 -1.29
N THR A 46 -25.82 -1.61 -1.72
CA THR A 46 -25.22 -1.44 -3.03
C THR A 46 -23.70 -1.40 -2.93
N ASN A 47 -23.01 -2.06 -3.84
CA ASN A 47 -21.55 -2.06 -3.87
C ASN A 47 -21.05 -0.79 -4.56
N ALA A 48 -20.49 0.14 -3.78
CA ALA A 48 -19.67 1.19 -4.35
C ALA A 48 -18.35 0.58 -4.84
N LEU A 49 -17.90 0.96 -6.02
CA LEU A 49 -16.60 0.54 -6.55
C LEU A 49 -15.58 1.63 -6.31
N ILE A 50 -14.44 1.27 -5.75
CA ILE A 50 -13.29 2.15 -5.67
C ILE A 50 -12.22 1.66 -6.64
N ALA A 51 -11.73 2.56 -7.47
CA ALA A 51 -10.64 2.29 -8.38
C ALA A 51 -9.32 2.72 -7.74
N PHE A 52 -8.34 1.85 -7.76
CA PHE A 52 -6.97 2.09 -7.34
C PHE A 52 -6.02 1.80 -8.48
N ASP A 53 -4.95 2.58 -8.59
CA ASP A 53 -3.83 2.28 -9.45
C ASP A 53 -2.64 1.82 -8.60
N PHE A 54 -2.22 0.57 -8.75
CA PHE A 54 -0.95 0.10 -8.21
C PHE A 54 0.17 0.51 -9.14
N VAL A 55 1.16 1.22 -8.63
CA VAL A 55 2.29 1.73 -9.42
C VAL A 55 3.59 1.23 -8.83
N ASN A 56 4.40 0.55 -9.64
CA ASN A 56 5.75 0.16 -9.23
C ASN A 56 6.75 1.25 -9.62
N HIS A 57 7.20 2.03 -8.65
CA HIS A 57 8.23 3.08 -8.82
C HIS A 57 9.65 2.54 -8.70
N GLY A 58 9.80 1.26 -8.38
CA GLY A 58 11.10 0.62 -8.27
C GLY A 58 11.74 0.33 -9.61
N ARG A 59 12.94 -0.20 -9.57
CA ARG A 59 13.72 -0.58 -10.75
C ARG A 59 13.60 -2.05 -11.12
N SER A 60 13.03 -2.87 -10.24
CA SER A 60 12.78 -4.28 -10.49
C SER A 60 11.30 -4.62 -10.43
N ALA A 61 10.93 -5.80 -10.90
CA ALA A 61 9.56 -6.27 -10.84
C ALA A 61 9.09 -6.49 -9.39
N ALA A 62 7.80 -6.25 -9.15
CA ALA A 62 7.08 -6.55 -7.92
C ALA A 62 6.06 -7.65 -8.18
N PHE A 63 6.06 -8.68 -7.34
CA PHE A 63 5.07 -9.76 -7.35
C PHE A 63 4.03 -9.45 -6.28
N LEU A 64 2.86 -8.93 -6.69
CA LEU A 64 1.78 -8.61 -5.77
C LEU A 64 1.15 -9.91 -5.26
N GLU A 65 1.15 -10.07 -3.94
CA GLU A 65 0.59 -11.25 -3.24
C GLU A 65 -0.81 -10.95 -2.70
N GLY A 66 -1.09 -9.70 -2.32
CA GLY A 66 -2.40 -9.33 -1.80
C GLY A 66 -2.54 -7.84 -1.53
N ALA A 67 -3.78 -7.43 -1.28
CA ALA A 67 -4.09 -6.14 -0.70
C ALA A 67 -5.26 -6.26 0.26
N ARG A 68 -5.33 -5.35 1.21
CA ARG A 68 -6.42 -5.21 2.17
C ARG A 68 -7.01 -3.83 2.01
N PHE A 69 -8.33 -3.76 2.06
CA PHE A 69 -9.06 -2.51 2.01
C PHE A 69 -10.15 -2.52 3.08
N THR A 70 -10.17 -1.50 3.91
CA THR A 70 -11.14 -1.38 5.00
C THR A 70 -11.81 -0.01 4.92
N PRO A 71 -13.11 0.07 4.63
CA PRO A 71 -13.85 1.30 4.78
C PRO A 71 -13.98 1.64 6.26
N TYR A 72 -13.72 2.89 6.60
CA TYR A 72 -13.81 3.39 7.95
C TYR A 72 -14.54 4.74 7.96
N VAL A 73 -15.59 4.86 8.74
CA VAL A 73 -16.40 6.09 8.81
C VAL A 73 -16.31 6.66 10.21
N ALA A 74 -15.69 7.83 10.32
CA ALA A 74 -15.52 8.54 11.59
C ALA A 74 -15.25 10.03 11.36
N LYS A 75 -15.36 10.84 12.41
CA LYS A 75 -14.95 12.26 12.35
C LYS A 75 -13.45 12.40 12.21
N PHE A 76 -12.70 11.52 12.86
CA PHE A 76 -11.24 11.49 12.87
C PHE A 76 -10.75 10.05 12.74
N LEU A 77 -9.55 9.88 12.20
CA LEU A 77 -8.88 8.59 12.19
C LEU A 77 -8.34 8.26 13.59
N PRO A 78 -8.40 6.98 14.02
CA PRO A 78 -7.78 6.54 15.26
C PRO A 78 -6.25 6.53 15.13
N GLU A 79 -5.53 6.55 16.24
CA GLU A 79 -4.05 6.47 16.24
C GLU A 79 -3.52 5.15 15.65
N VAL A 80 -4.28 4.06 15.83
CA VAL A 80 -3.95 2.74 15.28
C VAL A 80 -4.93 2.40 14.17
N PRO A 81 -4.44 2.13 12.94
CA PRO A 81 -5.31 1.78 11.82
C PRO A 81 -6.08 0.48 12.08
N PRO A 82 -7.41 0.47 12.03
CA PRO A 82 -8.21 -0.75 12.13
C PRO A 82 -8.21 -1.48 10.77
N LEU A 83 -7.11 -2.15 10.43
CA LEU A 83 -7.02 -2.91 9.20
C LEU A 83 -7.81 -4.22 9.31
N SER A 84 -8.52 -4.55 8.25
CA SER A 84 -9.21 -5.84 8.13
C SER A 84 -8.18 -6.98 8.04
N ASP A 85 -8.48 -8.13 8.65
CA ASP A 85 -7.67 -9.34 8.52
C ASP A 85 -7.84 -10.02 7.14
N ARG A 86 -8.87 -9.63 6.38
CA ARG A 86 -9.12 -10.18 5.05
C ARG A 86 -8.24 -9.51 4.02
N ALA A 87 -7.28 -10.26 3.48
CA ALA A 87 -6.51 -9.86 2.30
C ALA A 87 -7.15 -10.46 1.04
N GLY A 88 -7.41 -9.64 0.03
CA GLY A 88 -7.63 -10.15 -1.32
C GLY A 88 -6.31 -10.74 -1.83
N ALA A 89 -6.34 -11.97 -2.34
CA ALA A 89 -5.16 -12.60 -2.93
C ALA A 89 -4.98 -12.11 -4.37
N PHE A 90 -3.76 -11.70 -4.71
CA PHE A 90 -3.37 -11.36 -6.08
C PHE A 90 -2.27 -12.31 -6.56
N GLN A 91 -2.22 -12.49 -7.85
CA GLN A 91 -1.11 -13.15 -8.53
C GLN A 91 -0.67 -12.27 -9.70
N TRP A 92 -0.31 -11.03 -9.39
CA TRP A 92 0.08 -10.05 -10.39
C TRP A 92 1.55 -9.74 -10.33
N VAL A 93 2.13 -9.51 -11.49
CA VAL A 93 3.47 -8.96 -11.62
C VAL A 93 3.33 -7.54 -12.14
N LEU A 94 4.02 -6.61 -11.50
CA LEU A 94 4.20 -5.23 -11.96
C LEU A 94 5.66 -5.04 -12.34
N SER A 95 5.92 -4.84 -13.61
CA SER A 95 7.26 -4.46 -14.09
C SER A 95 7.69 -3.11 -13.53
N ALA A 96 8.96 -2.78 -13.61
CA ALA A 96 9.47 -1.46 -13.24
C ALA A 96 8.73 -0.35 -14.02
N GLY A 97 8.18 0.63 -13.31
CA GLY A 97 7.41 1.73 -13.90
C GLY A 97 5.98 1.38 -14.33
N GLU A 98 5.56 0.12 -14.22
CA GLU A 98 4.21 -0.31 -14.62
C GLU A 98 3.16 0.19 -13.65
N THR A 99 1.97 0.50 -14.22
CA THR A 99 0.75 0.84 -13.50
C THR A 99 -0.35 -0.15 -13.85
N LYS A 100 -1.06 -0.66 -12.83
CA LYS A 100 -2.17 -1.59 -13.01
C LYS A 100 -3.37 -1.17 -12.18
N GLY A 101 -4.51 -0.99 -12.85
CA GLY A 101 -5.76 -0.63 -12.21
C GLY A 101 -6.41 -1.80 -11.51
N TYR A 102 -7.03 -1.55 -10.36
CA TYR A 102 -7.80 -2.48 -9.57
C TYR A 102 -9.11 -1.85 -9.11
N LEU A 103 -10.18 -2.63 -9.11
CA LEU A 103 -11.48 -2.23 -8.63
C LEU A 103 -11.83 -3.05 -7.39
N GLU A 104 -12.07 -2.36 -6.28
CA GLU A 104 -12.52 -2.98 -5.03
C GLU A 104 -13.97 -2.61 -4.75
N PRO A 105 -14.85 -3.59 -4.53
CA PRO A 105 -16.19 -3.34 -4.04
C PRO A 105 -16.12 -2.97 -2.55
N LEU A 106 -16.48 -1.74 -2.21
CA LEU A 106 -16.59 -1.27 -0.83
C LEU A 106 -18.04 -0.94 -0.52
N GLY A 107 -18.65 -1.77 0.32
CA GLY A 107 -19.96 -1.52 0.90
C GLY A 107 -19.83 -0.79 2.23
N LEU A 108 -20.67 0.24 2.44
CA LEU A 108 -20.88 0.81 3.77
C LEU A 108 -22.02 0.07 4.46
N THR A 109 -21.89 -0.19 5.76
CA THR A 109 -23.01 -0.64 6.56
C THR A 109 -24.04 0.48 6.73
N GLU A 110 -25.26 0.14 7.14
CA GLU A 110 -26.30 1.16 7.43
C GLU A 110 -25.82 2.18 8.47
N GLU A 111 -25.14 1.72 9.51
CA GLU A 111 -24.59 2.58 10.56
C GLU A 111 -23.53 3.53 10.00
N GLN A 112 -22.61 3.02 9.20
CA GLN A 112 -21.59 3.82 8.54
C GLN A 112 -22.19 4.86 7.59
N PHE A 113 -23.18 4.46 6.80
CA PHE A 113 -23.87 5.36 5.88
C PHE A 113 -24.62 6.47 6.63
N LYS A 114 -25.32 6.12 7.73
CA LYS A 114 -25.98 7.09 8.60
C LYS A 114 -24.99 8.06 9.24
N ALA A 115 -23.86 7.55 9.77
CA ALA A 115 -22.81 8.38 10.36
C ALA A 115 -22.26 9.38 9.34
N TRP A 116 -22.03 8.95 8.10
CA TRP A 116 -21.59 9.84 7.04
C TRP A 116 -22.63 10.91 6.68
N GLN A 117 -23.86 10.52 6.39
CA GLN A 117 -24.90 11.46 5.91
C GLN A 117 -25.44 12.39 7.00
N VAL A 118 -25.75 11.83 8.16
CA VAL A 118 -26.43 12.55 9.24
C VAL A 118 -25.44 13.22 10.18
N GLU A 119 -24.43 12.48 10.62
CA GLU A 119 -23.47 12.96 11.62
C GLU A 119 -22.28 13.70 11.02
N LYS A 120 -22.23 13.80 9.67
CA LYS A 120 -21.16 14.46 8.92
C LYS A 120 -19.77 13.87 9.19
N ALA A 121 -19.72 12.57 9.45
CA ALA A 121 -18.48 11.84 9.54
C ALA A 121 -17.80 11.75 8.17
N ASN A 122 -16.49 11.54 8.17
CA ASN A 122 -15.70 11.34 6.94
C ASN A 122 -15.66 9.85 6.58
N ILE A 123 -15.61 9.54 5.28
CA ILE A 123 -15.33 8.18 4.81
C ILE A 123 -13.84 8.10 4.51
N PHE A 124 -13.19 7.15 5.14
CA PHE A 124 -11.81 6.78 4.87
C PHE A 124 -11.74 5.39 4.26
N VAL A 125 -10.74 5.14 3.44
CA VAL A 125 -10.34 3.80 3.05
C VAL A 125 -8.91 3.58 3.53
N LEU A 126 -8.78 2.64 4.44
CA LEU A 126 -7.51 2.21 4.99
C LEU A 126 -7.10 0.92 4.32
N GLY A 127 -5.82 0.75 4.07
CA GLY A 127 -5.40 -0.50 3.46
C GLY A 127 -3.90 -0.69 3.44
N CYS A 128 -3.52 -1.83 2.91
CA CYS A 128 -2.14 -2.12 2.60
C CYS A 128 -2.03 -2.96 1.33
N VAL A 129 -0.90 -2.84 0.65
CA VAL A 129 -0.50 -3.72 -0.43
C VAL A 129 0.69 -4.56 0.01
N ILE A 130 0.63 -5.86 -0.27
CA ILE A 130 1.67 -6.83 0.07
C ILE A 130 2.26 -7.35 -1.22
N TYR A 131 3.58 -7.29 -1.33
CA TYR A 131 4.29 -7.74 -2.52
C TYR A 131 5.66 -8.32 -2.16
N ARG A 132 6.21 -9.09 -3.09
CA ARG A 132 7.58 -9.63 -3.02
C ARG A 132 8.42 -9.05 -4.13
N ASP A 133 9.65 -8.68 -3.83
CA ASP A 133 10.60 -8.24 -4.85
C ASP A 133 11.29 -9.43 -5.54
N VAL A 134 12.10 -9.14 -6.56
CA VAL A 134 12.87 -10.17 -7.32
C VAL A 134 13.90 -10.92 -6.47
N PHE A 135 14.23 -10.40 -5.28
CA PHE A 135 15.13 -11.05 -4.33
C PHE A 135 14.38 -11.95 -3.34
N GLY A 136 13.05 -12.07 -3.49
CA GLY A 136 12.19 -12.85 -2.62
C GLY A 136 11.83 -12.16 -1.30
N GLN A 137 12.24 -10.90 -1.10
CA GLN A 137 11.91 -10.16 0.12
C GLN A 137 10.47 -9.67 0.08
N LYS A 138 9.72 -9.94 1.14
CA LYS A 138 8.34 -9.48 1.32
C LYS A 138 8.30 -8.04 1.82
N HIS A 139 7.36 -7.28 1.30
CA HIS A 139 7.13 -5.87 1.60
C HIS A 139 5.66 -5.61 1.83
N GLN A 140 5.37 -4.62 2.66
CA GLN A 140 4.04 -4.10 2.88
C GLN A 140 4.08 -2.57 2.86
N GLU A 141 3.19 -1.98 2.07
CA GLU A 141 2.98 -0.53 2.02
C GLU A 141 1.57 -0.23 2.53
N ASP A 142 1.47 0.43 3.68
CA ASP A 142 0.20 0.87 4.25
C ASP A 142 -0.22 2.20 3.61
N PHE A 143 -1.53 2.44 3.52
CA PHE A 143 -2.07 3.68 2.99
C PHE A 143 -3.41 4.05 3.64
N ALA A 144 -3.74 5.34 3.60
CA ALA A 144 -5.06 5.85 3.94
C ALA A 144 -5.48 6.94 2.96
N VAL A 145 -6.71 6.87 2.49
CA VAL A 145 -7.32 7.90 1.65
C VAL A 145 -8.67 8.32 2.22
N MET A 146 -9.01 9.60 2.07
CA MET A 146 -10.28 10.17 2.52
C MET A 146 -11.14 10.53 1.32
N PHE A 147 -12.40 10.17 1.37
CA PHE A 147 -13.39 10.53 0.37
C PHE A 147 -13.69 12.02 0.38
N MET A 148 -13.63 12.63 -0.77
CA MET A 148 -13.94 14.04 -1.00
C MET A 148 -15.06 14.14 -2.03
N PRO A 149 -16.30 14.34 -1.59
CA PRO A 149 -17.40 14.52 -2.53
C PRO A 149 -17.15 15.77 -3.38
N ARG A 150 -17.27 15.65 -4.71
CA ARG A 150 -17.04 16.73 -5.68
C ARG A 150 -15.67 17.41 -5.56
N GLY A 151 -14.67 16.73 -4.98
CA GLY A 151 -13.32 17.28 -4.78
C GLY A 151 -12.35 17.01 -5.93
N GLY A 152 -12.75 16.23 -6.94
CA GLY A 152 -11.94 15.91 -8.11
C GLY A 152 -12.04 16.98 -9.21
N GLU A 153 -11.23 16.81 -10.25
CA GLU A 153 -11.35 17.59 -11.47
C GLU A 153 -12.75 17.40 -12.07
N ASN A 154 -13.33 18.48 -12.58
CA ASN A 154 -14.71 18.50 -13.12
C ASN A 154 -15.84 18.16 -12.11
N GLY A 155 -15.60 18.33 -10.82
CA GLY A 155 -16.61 18.09 -9.78
C GLY A 155 -16.94 16.62 -9.54
N MET A 156 -16.07 15.70 -9.95
CA MET A 156 -16.23 14.27 -9.66
C MET A 156 -15.81 13.94 -8.24
N ASP A 157 -16.43 12.87 -7.70
CA ASP A 157 -16.03 12.32 -6.41
C ASP A 157 -14.62 11.73 -6.52
N THR A 158 -13.81 11.97 -5.51
CA THR A 158 -12.42 11.51 -5.48
C THR A 158 -11.99 11.14 -4.08
N PHE A 159 -10.83 10.48 -3.97
CA PHE A 159 -10.15 10.27 -2.70
C PHE A 159 -8.85 11.06 -2.66
N ARG A 160 -8.53 11.60 -1.50
CA ARG A 160 -7.26 12.27 -1.23
C ARG A 160 -6.44 11.52 -0.18
N PRO A 161 -5.12 11.44 -0.34
CA PRO A 161 -4.25 10.88 0.68
C PRO A 161 -4.43 11.59 2.02
N VAL A 162 -4.51 10.81 3.10
CA VAL A 162 -4.46 11.35 4.46
C VAL A 162 -2.98 11.48 4.84
N MET A 163 -2.53 12.71 5.07
CA MET A 163 -1.10 13.02 5.32
C MET A 163 -0.70 12.77 6.79
N MET A 164 -1.07 11.62 7.35
CA MET A 164 -0.66 11.18 8.69
C MET A 164 0.34 10.04 8.55
N ARG A 165 1.53 10.21 9.17
CA ARG A 165 2.65 9.27 9.04
C ARG A 165 2.31 7.85 9.48
N GLU A 166 1.44 7.70 10.47
CA GLU A 166 0.99 6.43 11.04
C GLU A 166 0.25 5.56 10.01
N TYR A 167 -0.31 6.18 8.97
CA TYR A 167 -1.09 5.54 7.91
C TYR A 167 -0.31 5.34 6.60
N TRP A 168 0.97 5.75 6.58
CA TRP A 168 1.85 5.59 5.43
C TRP A 168 3.15 4.94 5.88
N ARG A 169 3.12 3.63 6.08
CA ARG A 169 4.25 2.86 6.54
C ARG A 169 4.70 1.89 5.48
N SER A 170 6.01 1.83 5.27
CA SER A 170 6.66 0.80 4.47
C SER A 170 7.37 -0.17 5.42
N ARG A 171 7.03 -1.44 5.34
CA ARG A 171 7.61 -2.52 6.14
C ARG A 171 8.22 -3.56 5.22
N SER A 172 9.25 -4.27 5.67
CA SER A 172 9.91 -5.28 4.85
C SER A 172 10.54 -6.40 5.68
N GLY A 173 10.64 -7.59 5.08
CA GLY A 173 11.27 -8.76 5.68
C GLY A 173 10.51 -9.27 6.90
N SER A 174 11.22 -9.54 8.00
CA SER A 174 10.66 -10.13 9.22
C SER A 174 9.55 -9.31 9.88
N GLU A 175 9.49 -8.00 9.65
CA GLU A 175 8.41 -7.15 10.16
C GLU A 175 7.05 -7.45 9.51
N VAL A 176 7.06 -8.01 8.28
CA VAL A 176 5.83 -8.37 7.54
C VAL A 176 5.43 -9.81 7.79
N GLU A 177 6.37 -10.67 8.13
CA GLU A 177 6.12 -12.10 8.40
C GLU A 177 5.51 -12.34 9.79
N ALA A 178 5.61 -11.36 10.69
CA ALA A 178 5.09 -11.44 12.06
C ALA A 178 3.62 -10.98 12.20
N LEU A 179 2.95 -10.60 11.11
CA LEU A 179 1.55 -10.17 11.04
C LEU A 179 0.69 -11.22 10.32
#